data_d22a387fa06c0ec76af9fc09a5e67588
#
_entry.id   d22a387fa06c0ec76af9fc09a5e67588
#
_cell.length_a   1.000
_cell.length_b   1.000
_cell.length_c   1.000
_cell.angle_alpha   90.00
_cell.angle_beta   90.00
_cell.angle_gamma   90.00
#
_symmetry.space_group_name_H-M   'P 1'
#
loop_
_entity.id
_entity.type
_entity.pdbx_description
1 polymer ?
#
loop_
_entity_poly.entity_id
_entity_poly.type
_entity_poly.pdbx_seq_one_letter_code
_entity_poly.pdbx_strand_id
1 'polypeptide(L)'
;MTDAKTLAYINLYGILGALENLCELDEEASKLANVKKPLSIAFSVKNGPDATITFKNGRCRMEQGVAPGCNVLLPFSSCEKFNGLIDGTVTPIPVKGFTKIGFLLNNFTKLTDILTKYLRATEEDLKDEKFFETSTKLMFYLITVALSQIGNNDEIGRFSASYIPDGIIEMSIKDSVSATIRVKDHHLVTIKQKPENYRSKMEFGSIRLARDLFDGKVNAVACIGEGTVTMSGLINMIDNLNRILDRVALYLA
;
A
#
# COMPACT_ATOMS: atom_id res chain seq x y z
N MET A 1 13.66 -15.01 4.72
CA MET A 1 12.74 -14.98 5.85
C MET A 1 12.18 -13.56 5.90
N THR A 2 10.88 -13.37 6.08
CA THR A 2 10.24 -12.06 6.20
C THR A 2 10.46 -11.52 7.62
N ASP A 3 10.74 -10.22 7.74
CA ASP A 3 10.91 -9.54 9.01
C ASP A 3 9.56 -8.97 9.50
N ALA A 4 9.18 -9.30 10.74
CA ALA A 4 7.90 -8.88 11.32
C ALA A 4 7.75 -7.35 11.40
N LYS A 5 8.85 -6.63 11.59
CA LYS A 5 8.85 -5.16 11.62
C LYS A 5 8.56 -4.60 10.23
N THR A 6 9.27 -5.05 9.20
CA THR A 6 9.03 -4.66 7.81
C THR A 6 7.60 -4.97 7.39
N LEU A 7 7.08 -6.16 7.76
CA LEU A 7 5.68 -6.52 7.50
C LEU A 7 4.70 -5.56 8.19
N ALA A 8 4.97 -5.13 9.42
CA ALA A 8 4.12 -4.16 10.11
C ALA A 8 4.08 -2.79 9.40
N TYR A 9 5.20 -2.34 8.83
CA TYR A 9 5.24 -1.13 8.00
C TYR A 9 4.42 -1.28 6.72
N ILE A 10 4.52 -2.44 6.05
CA ILE A 10 3.73 -2.75 4.85
C ILE A 10 2.23 -2.82 5.20
N ASN A 11 1.88 -3.52 6.27
CA ASN A 11 0.51 -3.65 6.73
C ASN A 11 -0.12 -2.29 7.06
N LEU A 12 0.61 -1.41 7.76
CA LEU A 12 0.07 -0.10 8.14
C LEU A 12 0.00 0.85 6.94
N TYR A 13 1.14 1.09 6.28
CA TYR A 13 1.19 2.11 5.23
C TYR A 13 0.70 1.61 3.86
N GLY A 14 0.86 0.31 3.58
CA GLY A 14 0.41 -0.32 2.33
C GLY A 14 -1.03 -0.78 2.43
N ILE A 15 -1.33 -1.77 3.27
CA ILE A 15 -2.68 -2.36 3.34
C ILE A 15 -3.68 -1.36 3.91
N LEU A 16 -3.51 -0.87 5.14
CA LEU A 16 -4.45 0.11 5.71
C LEU A 16 -4.39 1.45 4.98
N GLY A 17 -3.21 1.85 4.46
CA GLY A 17 -3.08 3.04 3.62
C GLY A 17 -3.81 2.96 2.29
N ALA A 18 -4.12 1.75 1.78
CA ALA A 18 -4.94 1.59 0.58
C ALA A 18 -6.41 1.99 0.78
N LEU A 19 -6.87 2.17 2.03
CA LEU A 19 -8.20 2.70 2.32
C LEU A 19 -8.42 4.10 1.72
N GLU A 20 -7.37 4.92 1.58
CA GLU A 20 -7.44 6.21 0.90
C GLU A 20 -7.96 6.04 -0.53
N ASN A 21 -7.31 5.15 -1.30
CA ASN A 21 -7.67 4.86 -2.67
C ASN A 21 -8.99 4.10 -2.78
N LEU A 22 -9.27 3.19 -1.84
CA LEU A 22 -10.54 2.48 -1.78
C LEU A 22 -11.71 3.46 -1.67
N CYS A 23 -11.65 4.43 -0.76
CA CYS A 23 -12.69 5.46 -0.61
C CYS A 23 -12.86 6.36 -1.85
N GLU A 24 -11.87 6.40 -2.75
CA GLU A 24 -11.97 7.14 -4.02
C GLU A 24 -12.54 6.29 -5.16
N LEU A 25 -12.28 4.99 -5.15
CA LEU A 25 -12.57 4.07 -6.25
C LEU A 25 -13.88 3.29 -6.03
N ASP A 26 -14.34 3.16 -4.79
CA ASP A 26 -15.52 2.37 -4.42
C ASP A 26 -16.57 3.21 -3.71
N GLU A 27 -17.81 3.19 -4.23
CA GLU A 27 -18.92 3.99 -3.72
C GLU A 27 -19.41 3.54 -2.33
N GLU A 28 -19.38 2.23 -2.04
CA GLU A 28 -19.80 1.70 -0.74
C GLU A 28 -18.79 2.10 0.32
N ALA A 29 -17.50 1.97 0.03
CA ALA A 29 -16.43 2.43 0.90
C ALA A 29 -16.52 3.94 1.16
N SER A 30 -16.80 4.73 0.13
CA SER A 30 -17.03 6.18 0.27
C SER A 30 -18.20 6.48 1.21
N LYS A 31 -19.33 5.75 1.09
CA LYS A 31 -20.49 5.90 1.98
C LYS A 31 -20.15 5.55 3.42
N LEU A 32 -19.39 4.48 3.66
CA LEU A 32 -18.94 4.07 4.99
C LEU A 32 -18.00 5.09 5.65
N ALA A 33 -17.15 5.76 4.83
CA ALA A 33 -16.25 6.81 5.26
C ALA A 33 -16.93 8.19 5.41
N ASN A 34 -18.22 8.30 5.06
CA ASN A 34 -18.94 9.56 5.09
C ASN A 34 -19.41 9.91 6.51
N VAL A 35 -18.54 10.54 7.27
CA VAL A 35 -18.82 11.04 8.63
C VAL A 35 -18.97 12.56 8.62
N LYS A 36 -19.98 13.08 9.36
CA LYS A 36 -20.27 14.53 9.43
C LYS A 36 -19.15 15.33 10.10
N LYS A 37 -18.49 14.76 11.11
CA LYS A 37 -17.35 15.35 11.81
C LYS A 37 -16.13 14.48 11.59
N PRO A 38 -14.93 15.04 11.39
CA PRO A 38 -13.72 14.25 11.24
C PRO A 38 -13.59 13.22 12.37
N LEU A 39 -13.32 11.97 12.01
CA LEU A 39 -13.08 10.89 12.94
C LEU A 39 -11.73 10.26 12.64
N SER A 40 -10.83 10.25 13.62
CA SER A 40 -9.47 9.75 13.48
C SER A 40 -9.22 8.51 14.33
N ILE A 41 -8.57 7.52 13.71
CA ILE A 41 -8.10 6.29 14.34
C ILE A 41 -6.58 6.30 14.26
N ALA A 42 -5.91 6.30 15.40
CA ALA A 42 -4.47 6.19 15.48
C ALA A 42 -4.06 4.76 15.85
N PHE A 43 -3.05 4.26 15.14
CA PHE A 43 -2.37 3.00 15.39
C PHE A 43 -0.99 3.31 15.94
N SER A 44 -0.62 2.71 17.06
CA SER A 44 0.70 2.86 17.64
C SER A 44 1.31 1.50 17.91
N VAL A 45 2.41 1.19 17.23
CA VAL A 45 3.06 -0.12 17.31
C VAL A 45 4.41 0.02 18.01
N LYS A 46 4.57 -0.59 19.18
CA LYS A 46 5.82 -0.54 19.92
C LYS A 46 6.98 -1.08 19.07
N ASN A 47 8.01 -0.27 18.88
CA ASN A 47 9.19 -0.54 18.04
C ASN A 47 8.85 -0.74 16.54
N GLY A 48 7.69 -0.27 16.10
CA GLY A 48 7.17 -0.39 14.75
C GLY A 48 6.63 0.94 14.22
N PRO A 49 5.75 0.90 13.21
CA PRO A 49 5.16 2.08 12.61
C PRO A 49 4.01 2.66 13.45
N ASP A 50 3.84 3.98 13.33
CA ASP A 50 2.70 4.71 13.88
C ASP A 50 2.01 5.50 12.76
N ALA A 51 0.68 5.48 12.72
CA ALA A 51 -0.09 6.27 11.77
C ALA A 51 -1.46 6.67 12.34
N THR A 52 -2.03 7.72 11.78
CA THR A 52 -3.40 8.15 12.04
C THR A 52 -4.18 8.19 10.74
N ILE A 53 -5.31 7.48 10.68
CA ILE A 53 -6.26 7.54 9.57
C ILE A 53 -7.42 8.43 9.99
N THR A 54 -7.68 9.49 9.23
CA THR A 54 -8.77 10.43 9.45
C THR A 54 -9.84 10.28 8.36
N PHE A 55 -11.07 10.03 8.76
CA PHE A 55 -12.25 9.92 7.89
C PHE A 55 -13.03 11.23 7.90
N LYS A 56 -13.45 11.68 6.71
CA LYS A 56 -14.28 12.87 6.53
C LYS A 56 -14.90 12.90 5.13
N ASN A 57 -16.19 13.19 5.05
CA ASN A 57 -16.89 13.44 3.78
C ASN A 57 -16.70 12.34 2.72
N GLY A 58 -16.75 11.08 3.12
CA GLY A 58 -16.60 9.95 2.20
C GLY A 58 -15.18 9.62 1.76
N ARG A 59 -14.18 10.24 2.38
CA ARG A 59 -12.75 9.99 2.13
C ARG A 59 -12.02 9.68 3.43
N CYS A 60 -10.86 9.08 3.30
CA CYS A 60 -9.94 8.99 4.42
C CYS A 60 -8.54 9.45 3.98
N ARG A 61 -7.74 9.85 4.96
CA ARG A 61 -6.35 10.24 4.78
C ARG A 61 -5.51 9.62 5.88
N MET A 62 -4.39 9.04 5.50
CA MET A 62 -3.40 8.51 6.42
C MET A 62 -2.24 9.49 6.56
N GLU A 63 -1.86 9.76 7.80
CA GLU A 63 -0.68 10.56 8.16
C GLU A 63 0.21 9.74 9.10
N GLN A 64 1.53 9.89 8.96
CA GLN A 64 2.48 9.22 9.85
C GLN A 64 2.39 9.77 11.27
N GLY A 65 2.57 8.88 12.23
CA GLY A 65 2.54 9.22 13.65
C GLY A 65 1.13 9.23 14.27
N VAL A 66 1.11 9.32 15.61
CA VAL A 66 -0.11 9.44 16.39
C VAL A 66 -0.51 10.92 16.47
N ALA A 67 -1.59 11.30 15.80
CA ALA A 67 -2.07 12.69 15.83
C ALA A 67 -2.49 13.11 17.23
N PRO A 68 -2.07 14.29 17.71
CA PRO A 68 -2.58 14.86 18.95
C PRO A 68 -4.10 14.98 18.88
N GLY A 69 -4.79 14.46 19.91
CA GLY A 69 -6.25 14.55 19.96
C GLY A 69 -7.02 13.55 19.08
N CYS A 70 -6.37 12.51 18.54
CA CYS A 70 -7.06 11.44 17.80
C CYS A 70 -8.30 10.93 18.58
N ASN A 71 -9.35 10.56 17.83
CA ASN A 71 -10.61 10.10 18.44
C ASN A 71 -10.50 8.70 19.04
N VAL A 72 -9.76 7.80 18.37
CA VAL A 72 -9.51 6.43 18.81
C VAL A 72 -8.01 6.19 18.79
N LEU A 73 -7.49 5.49 19.81
CA LEU A 73 -6.11 5.03 19.87
C LEU A 73 -6.06 3.53 20.07
N LEU A 74 -5.40 2.84 19.15
CA LEU A 74 -5.19 1.41 19.13
C LEU A 74 -3.69 1.12 19.30
N PRO A 75 -3.22 0.82 20.54
CA PRO A 75 -1.83 0.46 20.79
C PRO A 75 -1.60 -1.03 20.57
N PHE A 76 -0.42 -1.36 20.06
CA PHE A 76 0.06 -2.74 19.91
C PHE A 76 1.41 -2.91 20.61
N SER A 77 1.54 -3.97 21.40
CA SER A 77 2.74 -4.22 22.20
C SER A 77 3.93 -4.71 21.37
N SER A 78 3.71 -5.13 20.12
CA SER A 78 4.77 -5.51 19.16
C SER A 78 4.27 -5.49 17.72
N CYS A 79 5.20 -5.60 16.77
CA CYS A 79 4.91 -5.72 15.34
C CYS A 79 4.11 -7.00 15.02
N GLU A 80 4.41 -8.13 15.68
CA GLU A 80 3.70 -9.39 15.48
C GLU A 80 2.22 -9.28 15.90
N LYS A 81 1.93 -8.56 16.99
CA LYS A 81 0.55 -8.31 17.42
C LYS A 81 -0.21 -7.45 16.42
N PHE A 82 0.45 -6.46 15.84
CA PHE A 82 -0.14 -5.63 14.80
C PHE A 82 -0.36 -6.42 13.52
N ASN A 83 0.60 -7.25 13.10
CA ASN A 83 0.44 -8.12 11.94
C ASN A 83 -0.73 -9.09 12.14
N GLY A 84 -0.88 -9.64 13.35
CA GLY A 84 -2.03 -10.48 13.70
C GLY A 84 -3.40 -9.77 13.63
N LEU A 85 -3.46 -8.43 13.72
CA LEU A 85 -4.69 -7.69 13.41
C LEU A 85 -5.07 -7.85 11.94
N ILE A 86 -4.10 -7.70 11.03
CA ILE A 86 -4.35 -7.81 9.59
C ILE A 86 -4.69 -9.24 9.19
N ASP A 87 -4.09 -10.24 9.87
CA ASP A 87 -4.39 -11.66 9.67
C ASP A 87 -5.68 -12.13 10.37
N GLY A 88 -6.37 -11.22 11.09
CA GLY A 88 -7.61 -11.55 11.82
C GLY A 88 -7.41 -12.41 13.08
N THR A 89 -6.16 -12.62 13.53
CA THR A 89 -5.83 -13.44 14.71
C THR A 89 -5.76 -12.64 16.01
N VAL A 90 -5.72 -11.30 15.91
CA VAL A 90 -5.65 -10.37 17.05
C VAL A 90 -6.79 -9.35 16.96
N THR A 91 -7.58 -9.25 18.04
CA THR A 91 -8.59 -8.21 18.17
C THR A 91 -7.97 -6.97 18.84
N PRO A 92 -8.03 -5.78 18.22
CA PRO A 92 -7.47 -4.57 18.80
C PRO A 92 -8.34 -4.07 19.94
N ILE A 93 -7.71 -3.61 21.03
CA ILE A 93 -8.41 -3.02 22.18
C ILE A 93 -8.06 -1.53 22.23
N PRO A 94 -9.04 -0.63 22.04
CA PRO A 94 -8.76 0.80 22.12
C PRO A 94 -8.46 1.19 23.59
N VAL A 95 -7.45 2.05 23.78
CA VAL A 95 -7.18 2.69 25.09
C VAL A 95 -7.84 4.07 25.19
N LYS A 96 -8.32 4.60 24.05
CA LYS A 96 -9.07 5.85 23.94
C LYS A 96 -10.14 5.70 22.88
N GLY A 97 -11.29 6.35 23.09
CA GLY A 97 -12.35 6.43 22.08
C GLY A 97 -13.41 5.35 22.20
N PHE A 98 -13.68 4.85 23.40
CA PHE A 98 -14.74 3.84 23.65
C PHE A 98 -16.11 4.26 23.11
N THR A 99 -16.43 5.56 23.06
CA THR A 99 -17.66 6.10 22.47
C THR A 99 -17.72 5.98 20.94
N LYS A 100 -16.60 5.61 20.29
CA LYS A 100 -16.47 5.42 18.84
C LYS A 100 -16.40 3.94 18.42
N ILE A 101 -16.59 3.01 19.36
CA ILE A 101 -16.60 1.56 19.08
C ILE A 101 -17.64 1.22 17.98
N GLY A 102 -18.79 1.88 17.99
CA GLY A 102 -19.80 1.69 16.93
C GLY A 102 -19.27 1.98 15.53
N PHE A 103 -18.42 3.00 15.35
CA PHE A 103 -17.78 3.28 14.06
C PHE A 103 -16.74 2.19 13.72
N LEU A 104 -15.96 1.74 14.70
CA LEU A 104 -14.97 0.68 14.47
C LEU A 104 -15.67 -0.61 13.97
N LEU A 105 -16.71 -1.04 14.65
CA LEU A 105 -17.40 -2.31 14.34
C LEU A 105 -18.26 -2.24 13.08
N ASN A 106 -18.94 -1.11 12.83
CA ASN A 106 -19.92 -1.03 11.73
C ASN A 106 -19.34 -0.41 10.45
N ASN A 107 -18.37 0.51 10.54
CA ASN A 107 -17.83 1.20 9.39
C ASN A 107 -16.41 0.73 9.08
N PHE A 108 -15.50 0.81 10.04
CA PHE A 108 -14.09 0.50 9.81
C PHE A 108 -13.89 -0.99 9.46
N THR A 109 -14.55 -1.92 10.20
CA THR A 109 -14.48 -3.35 9.86
C THR A 109 -15.01 -3.61 8.45
N LYS A 110 -16.16 -3.04 8.06
CA LYS A 110 -16.70 -3.20 6.70
C LYS A 110 -15.76 -2.61 5.63
N LEU A 111 -15.13 -1.48 5.91
CA LEU A 111 -14.11 -0.90 5.01
C LEU A 111 -12.94 -1.85 4.80
N THR A 112 -12.45 -2.48 5.87
CA THR A 112 -11.37 -3.47 5.77
C THR A 112 -11.81 -4.76 5.09
N ASP A 113 -13.08 -5.18 5.26
CA ASP A 113 -13.65 -6.35 4.55
C ASP A 113 -13.73 -6.09 3.04
N ILE A 114 -14.23 -4.91 2.62
CA ILE A 114 -14.26 -4.51 1.21
C ILE A 114 -12.84 -4.46 0.64
N LEU A 115 -11.90 -3.84 1.36
CA LEU A 115 -10.49 -3.80 0.94
C LEU A 115 -9.91 -5.20 0.77
N THR A 116 -10.16 -6.10 1.73
CA THR A 116 -9.69 -7.48 1.68
C THR A 116 -10.24 -8.22 0.46
N LYS A 117 -11.52 -8.01 0.13
CA LYS A 117 -12.13 -8.59 -1.06
C LYS A 117 -11.42 -8.13 -2.35
N TYR A 118 -11.08 -6.85 -2.47
CA TYR A 118 -10.33 -6.34 -3.62
C TYR A 118 -8.89 -6.84 -3.68
N LEU A 119 -8.19 -6.91 -2.54
CA LEU A 119 -6.78 -7.34 -2.50
C LEU A 119 -6.62 -8.86 -2.60
N ARG A 120 -7.63 -9.63 -2.19
CA ARG A 120 -7.67 -11.11 -2.27
C ARG A 120 -8.78 -11.59 -3.22
N ALA A 121 -8.89 -10.92 -4.37
CA ALA A 121 -9.91 -11.20 -5.37
C ALA A 121 -9.83 -12.65 -5.88
N THR A 122 -10.98 -13.31 -5.98
CA THR A 122 -11.08 -14.60 -6.63
C THR A 122 -11.12 -14.44 -8.16
N GLU A 123 -10.87 -15.51 -8.91
CA GLU A 123 -11.00 -15.49 -10.38
C GLU A 123 -12.42 -15.12 -10.83
N GLU A 124 -13.44 -15.48 -10.05
CA GLU A 124 -14.83 -15.12 -10.33
C GLU A 124 -15.09 -13.62 -10.14
N ASP A 125 -14.57 -13.03 -9.05
CA ASP A 125 -14.67 -11.57 -8.81
C ASP A 125 -14.01 -10.77 -9.95
N LEU A 126 -12.90 -11.28 -10.50
CA LEU A 126 -12.14 -10.63 -11.55
C LEU A 126 -12.80 -10.69 -12.95
N LYS A 127 -13.93 -11.38 -13.10
CA LYS A 127 -14.72 -11.34 -14.35
C LYS A 127 -15.53 -10.05 -14.48
N ASP A 128 -15.87 -9.41 -13.38
CA ASP A 128 -16.46 -8.06 -13.39
C ASP A 128 -15.36 -7.03 -13.72
N GLU A 129 -15.53 -6.32 -14.83
CA GLU A 129 -14.50 -5.41 -15.36
C GLU A 129 -14.24 -4.23 -14.41
N LYS A 130 -15.27 -3.68 -13.77
CA LYS A 130 -15.13 -2.58 -12.81
C LYS A 130 -14.40 -3.06 -11.55
N PHE A 131 -14.74 -4.24 -11.06
CA PHE A 131 -14.07 -4.87 -9.94
C PHE A 131 -12.60 -5.16 -10.26
N PHE A 132 -12.33 -5.75 -11.44
CA PHE A 132 -10.99 -6.04 -11.94
C PHE A 132 -10.11 -4.79 -11.98
N GLU A 133 -10.64 -3.71 -12.55
CA GLU A 133 -9.92 -2.43 -12.65
C GLU A 133 -9.60 -1.86 -11.27
N THR A 134 -10.59 -1.81 -10.38
CA THR A 134 -10.43 -1.30 -9.00
C THR A 134 -9.43 -2.14 -8.21
N SER A 135 -9.57 -3.47 -8.24
CA SER A 135 -8.67 -4.42 -7.58
C SER A 135 -7.22 -4.24 -8.06
N THR A 136 -7.01 -4.14 -9.37
CA THR A 136 -5.67 -3.99 -9.94
C THR A 136 -5.03 -2.65 -9.57
N LYS A 137 -5.80 -1.56 -9.56
CA LYS A 137 -5.31 -0.25 -9.11
C LYS A 137 -4.92 -0.24 -7.63
N LEU A 138 -5.73 -0.86 -6.77
CA LEU A 138 -5.42 -0.99 -5.34
C LEU A 138 -4.17 -1.84 -5.12
N MET A 139 -4.03 -2.96 -5.84
CA MET A 139 -2.84 -3.80 -5.79
C MET A 139 -1.59 -3.05 -6.26
N PHE A 140 -1.67 -2.28 -7.32
CA PHE A 140 -0.57 -1.43 -7.81
C PHE A 140 -0.09 -0.45 -6.74
N TYR A 141 -1.00 0.28 -6.08
CA TYR A 141 -0.62 1.20 -5.01
C TYR A 141 -0.06 0.48 -3.79
N LEU A 142 -0.63 -0.67 -3.42
CA LEU A 142 -0.09 -1.51 -2.34
C LEU A 142 1.35 -1.94 -2.64
N ILE A 143 1.62 -2.46 -3.85
CA ILE A 143 2.95 -2.90 -4.28
C ILE A 143 3.95 -1.75 -4.25
N THR A 144 3.58 -0.57 -4.74
CA THR A 144 4.49 0.60 -4.76
C THR A 144 4.81 1.10 -3.36
N VAL A 145 3.84 1.06 -2.41
CA VAL A 145 4.10 1.40 -1.01
C VAL A 145 4.93 0.31 -0.34
N ALA A 146 4.60 -0.98 -0.54
CA ALA A 146 5.37 -2.10 0.01
C ALA A 146 6.84 -2.04 -0.43
N LEU A 147 7.09 -1.71 -1.71
CA LEU A 147 8.43 -1.51 -2.24
C LEU A 147 9.22 -0.46 -1.44
N SER A 148 8.62 0.71 -1.17
CA SER A 148 9.28 1.74 -0.35
C SER A 148 9.50 1.28 1.09
N GLN A 149 8.54 0.57 1.69
CA GLN A 149 8.72 0.07 3.06
C GLN A 149 9.78 -1.02 3.15
N ILE A 150 9.88 -1.90 2.15
CA ILE A 150 10.95 -2.92 2.06
C ILE A 150 12.31 -2.23 1.87
N GLY A 151 12.41 -1.26 0.94
CA GLY A 151 13.63 -0.50 0.73
C GLY A 151 14.12 0.25 1.97
N ASN A 152 13.22 0.61 2.88
CA ASN A 152 13.56 1.35 4.09
C ASN A 152 13.81 0.46 5.33
N ASN A 153 13.19 -0.72 5.44
CA ASN A 153 13.16 -1.50 6.67
C ASN A 153 13.76 -2.90 6.54
N ASP A 154 13.59 -3.60 5.40
CA ASP A 154 14.15 -4.94 5.19
C ASP A 154 15.66 -4.87 4.94
N GLU A 155 16.43 -5.79 5.52
CA GLU A 155 17.91 -5.79 5.43
C GLU A 155 18.40 -5.83 3.97
N ILE A 156 17.85 -6.75 3.17
CA ILE A 156 18.22 -6.89 1.75
C ILE A 156 17.65 -5.72 0.93
N GLY A 157 16.43 -5.28 1.26
CA GLY A 157 15.81 -4.11 0.64
C GLY A 157 16.63 -2.85 0.84
N ARG A 158 17.08 -2.59 2.05
CA ARG A 158 17.97 -1.46 2.40
C ARG A 158 19.32 -1.52 1.68
N PHE A 159 19.89 -2.73 1.55
CA PHE A 159 21.11 -2.91 0.78
C PHE A 159 20.90 -2.49 -0.68
N SER A 160 19.83 -2.93 -1.33
CA SER A 160 19.52 -2.50 -2.70
C SER A 160 19.22 -1.01 -2.78
N ALA A 161 18.45 -0.45 -1.82
CA ALA A 161 18.14 0.98 -1.76
C ALA A 161 19.40 1.85 -1.64
N SER A 162 20.44 1.38 -0.95
CA SER A 162 21.71 2.11 -0.80
C SER A 162 22.46 2.35 -2.12
N TYR A 163 22.14 1.60 -3.16
CA TYR A 163 22.70 1.77 -4.52
C TYR A 163 21.80 2.60 -5.44
N ILE A 164 20.60 2.99 -5.00
CA ILE A 164 19.73 3.87 -5.79
C ILE A 164 20.15 5.32 -5.54
N PRO A 165 20.59 6.05 -6.58
CA PRO A 165 20.94 7.47 -6.43
C PRO A 165 19.68 8.32 -6.19
N ASP A 166 19.85 9.48 -5.54
CA ASP A 166 18.77 10.43 -5.31
C ASP A 166 18.03 10.80 -6.60
N GLY A 167 16.72 10.87 -6.52
CA GLY A 167 15.87 11.22 -7.66
C GLY A 167 14.46 10.66 -7.55
N ILE A 168 13.78 10.71 -8.68
CA ILE A 168 12.40 10.27 -8.82
C ILE A 168 12.32 9.12 -9.82
N ILE A 169 11.63 8.06 -9.43
CA ILE A 169 11.24 6.95 -10.31
C ILE A 169 9.72 7.00 -10.48
N GLU A 170 9.25 7.05 -11.71
CA GLU A 170 7.84 6.84 -12.02
C GLU A 170 7.57 5.34 -12.20
N MET A 171 6.59 4.82 -11.49
CA MET A 171 5.95 3.54 -11.82
C MET A 171 4.54 3.82 -12.34
N SER A 172 4.14 3.20 -13.45
CA SER A 172 2.81 3.45 -14.04
C SER A 172 2.22 2.23 -14.73
N ILE A 173 0.89 2.19 -14.76
CA ILE A 173 0.14 1.36 -15.70
C ILE A 173 -0.37 2.30 -16.78
N LYS A 174 -0.01 2.01 -18.04
CA LYS A 174 -0.34 2.87 -19.18
C LYS A 174 -1.84 3.17 -19.21
N ASP A 175 -2.16 4.45 -19.43
CA ASP A 175 -3.53 4.98 -19.51
C ASP A 175 -4.41 4.70 -18.27
N SER A 176 -3.81 4.42 -17.10
CA SER A 176 -4.52 4.08 -15.87
C SER A 176 -3.98 4.85 -14.66
N VAL A 177 -3.06 4.28 -13.90
CA VAL A 177 -2.55 4.84 -12.65
C VAL A 177 -1.04 5.02 -12.67
N SER A 178 -0.55 5.96 -11.87
CA SER A 178 0.87 6.23 -11.70
C SER A 178 1.21 6.48 -10.24
N ALA A 179 2.42 6.12 -9.85
CA ALA A 179 3.00 6.42 -8.55
C ALA A 179 4.42 6.97 -8.71
N THR A 180 4.76 7.88 -7.84
CA THR A 180 6.10 8.45 -7.70
C THR A 180 6.84 7.74 -6.59
N ILE A 181 8.03 7.20 -6.85
CA ILE A 181 8.95 6.75 -5.83
C ILE A 181 10.08 7.76 -5.76
N ARG A 182 10.07 8.57 -4.71
CA ARG A 182 11.13 9.55 -4.45
C ARG A 182 12.20 8.90 -3.60
N VAL A 183 13.43 8.95 -4.06
CA VAL A 183 14.62 8.50 -3.35
C VAL A 183 15.42 9.71 -2.91
N LYS A 184 15.71 9.80 -1.62
CA LYS A 184 16.59 10.82 -1.05
C LYS A 184 17.39 10.23 0.11
N ASP A 185 18.68 10.36 0.09
CA ASP A 185 19.60 9.81 1.10
C ASP A 185 19.31 8.31 1.36
N HIS A 186 19.12 7.54 0.27
CA HIS A 186 18.75 6.12 0.26
C HIS A 186 17.40 5.78 0.89
N HIS A 187 16.61 6.78 1.27
CA HIS A 187 15.27 6.58 1.80
C HIS A 187 14.22 6.72 0.67
N LEU A 188 13.30 5.76 0.59
CA LEU A 188 12.27 5.68 -0.43
C LEU A 188 10.93 6.16 0.13
N VAL A 189 10.25 7.04 -0.62
CA VAL A 189 8.89 7.50 -0.29
C VAL A 189 8.00 7.34 -1.51
N THR A 190 6.93 6.57 -1.36
CA THR A 190 5.88 6.44 -2.38
C THR A 190 4.86 7.56 -2.23
N ILE A 191 4.58 8.24 -3.35
CA ILE A 191 3.50 9.22 -3.51
C ILE A 191 2.57 8.67 -4.60
N LYS A 192 1.29 8.46 -4.28
CA LYS A 192 0.29 7.85 -5.16
C LYS A 192 -0.22 8.84 -6.22
N GLN A 193 0.72 9.49 -6.91
CA GLN A 193 0.47 10.50 -7.95
C GLN A 193 1.56 10.42 -9.01
N LYS A 194 1.21 10.83 -10.24
CA LYS A 194 2.17 10.97 -11.32
C LYS A 194 3.16 12.10 -11.02
N PRO A 195 4.49 11.89 -11.19
CA PRO A 195 5.46 12.96 -11.03
C PRO A 195 5.44 13.92 -12.22
N GLU A 196 5.82 15.18 -11.99
CA GLU A 196 6.05 16.15 -13.08
C GLU A 196 7.30 15.79 -13.88
N ASN A 197 8.35 15.31 -13.21
CA ASN A 197 9.62 14.89 -13.79
C ASN A 197 10.13 13.63 -13.12
N TYR A 198 10.85 12.80 -13.85
CA TYR A 198 11.46 11.58 -13.33
C TYR A 198 12.86 11.37 -13.93
N ARG A 199 13.70 10.62 -13.23
CA ARG A 199 15.02 10.18 -13.72
C ARG A 199 14.96 8.77 -14.33
N SER A 200 13.98 7.98 -13.88
CA SER A 200 13.73 6.64 -14.40
C SER A 200 12.24 6.35 -14.38
N LYS A 201 11.78 5.50 -15.30
CA LYS A 201 10.40 5.08 -15.41
C LYS A 201 10.31 3.58 -15.64
N MET A 202 9.32 2.95 -14.99
CA MET A 202 8.84 1.60 -15.28
C MET A 202 7.35 1.70 -15.61
N GLU A 203 6.95 1.21 -16.78
CA GLU A 203 5.57 1.27 -17.24
C GLU A 203 5.07 -0.12 -17.67
N PHE A 204 3.97 -0.55 -17.08
CA PHE A 204 3.21 -1.73 -17.51
C PHE A 204 2.28 -1.35 -18.66
N GLY A 205 2.36 -2.05 -19.78
CA GLY A 205 1.69 -1.68 -21.04
C GLY A 205 0.16 -1.73 -21.00
N SER A 206 -0.44 -2.42 -20.03
CA SER A 206 -1.89 -2.42 -19.80
C SER A 206 -2.24 -2.85 -18.38
N ILE A 207 -3.46 -2.55 -17.96
CA ILE A 207 -3.96 -2.96 -16.63
C ILE A 207 -4.08 -4.49 -16.51
N ARG A 208 -4.39 -5.19 -17.62
CA ARG A 208 -4.45 -6.65 -17.65
C ARG A 208 -3.08 -7.27 -17.47
N LEU A 209 -2.07 -6.78 -18.20
CA LEU A 209 -0.69 -7.21 -18.02
C LEU A 209 -0.18 -6.97 -16.60
N ALA A 210 -0.48 -5.80 -16.04
CA ALA A 210 -0.10 -5.48 -14.65
C ALA A 210 -0.70 -6.50 -13.68
N ARG A 211 -1.98 -6.84 -13.83
CA ARG A 211 -2.64 -7.85 -13.00
C ARG A 211 -2.00 -9.23 -13.15
N ASP A 212 -1.75 -9.67 -14.37
CA ASP A 212 -1.14 -10.98 -14.63
C ASP A 212 0.27 -11.08 -14.02
N LEU A 213 1.03 -9.97 -14.03
CA LEU A 213 2.33 -9.89 -13.36
C LEU A 213 2.19 -9.95 -11.84
N PHE A 214 1.24 -9.22 -11.25
CA PHE A 214 1.00 -9.21 -9.81
C PHE A 214 0.53 -10.56 -9.29
N ASP A 215 -0.25 -11.30 -10.09
CA ASP A 215 -0.71 -12.65 -9.79
C ASP A 215 0.36 -13.73 -10.11
N GLY A 216 1.53 -13.34 -10.64
CA GLY A 216 2.58 -14.28 -11.04
C GLY A 216 2.23 -15.20 -12.24
N LYS A 217 1.22 -14.83 -13.04
CA LYS A 217 0.76 -15.60 -14.20
C LYS A 217 1.68 -15.47 -15.41
N VAL A 218 2.46 -14.40 -15.47
CA VAL A 218 3.41 -14.12 -16.56
C VAL A 218 4.79 -13.80 -16.01
N ASN A 219 5.82 -14.04 -16.82
CA ASN A 219 7.21 -13.80 -16.44
C ASN A 219 7.61 -12.36 -16.75
N ALA A 220 8.05 -11.60 -15.73
CA ALA A 220 8.42 -10.20 -15.87
C ALA A 220 9.58 -9.99 -16.86
N VAL A 221 10.59 -10.88 -16.89
CA VAL A 221 11.73 -10.78 -17.81
C VAL A 221 11.29 -10.96 -19.26
N ALA A 222 10.37 -11.90 -19.52
CA ALA A 222 9.78 -12.08 -20.84
C ALA A 222 9.02 -10.83 -21.29
N CYS A 223 8.19 -10.26 -20.41
CA CYS A 223 7.43 -9.03 -20.69
C CYS A 223 8.34 -7.83 -21.00
N ILE A 224 9.50 -7.72 -20.35
CA ILE A 224 10.51 -6.70 -20.66
C ILE A 224 11.11 -6.96 -22.05
N GLY A 225 11.48 -8.20 -22.35
CA GLY A 225 12.03 -8.60 -23.65
C GLY A 225 11.06 -8.36 -24.81
N GLU A 226 9.77 -8.52 -24.58
CA GLU A 226 8.69 -8.27 -25.56
C GLU A 226 8.30 -6.78 -25.65
N GLY A 227 8.80 -5.93 -24.75
CA GLY A 227 8.47 -4.51 -24.70
C GLY A 227 7.06 -4.22 -24.15
N THR A 228 6.40 -5.20 -23.54
CA THR A 228 5.09 -5.03 -22.89
C THR A 228 5.23 -4.41 -21.48
N VAL A 229 6.41 -4.57 -20.85
CA VAL A 229 6.88 -3.75 -19.73
C VAL A 229 8.06 -2.92 -20.22
N THR A 230 7.96 -1.61 -20.13
CA THR A 230 9.01 -0.70 -20.59
C THR A 230 9.74 -0.06 -19.42
N MET A 231 11.05 0.08 -19.58
CA MET A 231 11.94 0.72 -18.61
C MET A 231 12.78 1.77 -19.31
N SER A 232 12.92 2.94 -18.70
CA SER A 232 13.72 4.03 -19.26
C SER A 232 14.43 4.84 -18.17
N GLY A 233 15.48 5.58 -18.55
CA GLY A 233 16.26 6.41 -17.65
C GLY A 233 17.51 5.70 -17.09
N LEU A 234 17.84 5.95 -15.83
CA LEU A 234 19.04 5.40 -15.19
C LEU A 234 18.85 3.92 -14.85
N ILE A 235 19.58 3.04 -15.55
CA ILE A 235 19.52 1.59 -15.37
C ILE A 235 19.77 1.18 -13.91
N ASN A 236 20.74 1.82 -13.25
CA ASN A 236 21.05 1.53 -11.85
C ASN A 236 19.85 1.75 -10.91
N MET A 237 19.03 2.78 -11.14
CA MET A 237 17.79 3.00 -10.35
C MET A 237 16.81 1.86 -10.56
N ILE A 238 16.59 1.44 -11.81
CA ILE A 238 15.63 0.39 -12.17
C ILE A 238 16.10 -0.98 -11.68
N ASP A 239 17.37 -1.34 -11.86
CA ASP A 239 17.90 -2.64 -11.45
C ASP A 239 17.76 -2.84 -9.92
N ASN A 240 18.16 -1.85 -9.14
CA ASN A 240 18.04 -1.93 -7.69
C ASN A 240 16.58 -1.85 -7.21
N LEU A 241 15.72 -1.10 -7.92
CA LEU A 241 14.28 -1.12 -7.66
C LEU A 241 13.67 -2.50 -7.90
N ASN A 242 14.04 -3.18 -9.00
CA ASN A 242 13.59 -4.54 -9.31
C ASN A 242 13.97 -5.54 -8.22
N ARG A 243 15.19 -5.44 -7.68
CA ARG A 243 15.63 -6.30 -6.56
C ARG A 243 14.77 -6.12 -5.31
N ILE A 244 14.28 -4.89 -5.06
CA ILE A 244 13.34 -4.63 -3.98
C ILE A 244 11.95 -5.18 -4.36
N LEU A 245 11.53 -5.01 -5.60
CA LEU A 245 10.24 -5.49 -6.11
C LEU A 245 10.12 -7.02 -6.01
N ASP A 246 11.18 -7.78 -6.30
CA ASP A 246 11.23 -9.24 -6.13
C ASP A 246 10.93 -9.67 -4.68
N ARG A 247 11.26 -8.83 -3.71
CA ARG A 247 10.96 -9.10 -2.31
C ARG A 247 9.52 -8.80 -1.91
N VAL A 248 8.80 -7.96 -2.67
CA VAL A 248 7.40 -7.64 -2.38
C VAL A 248 6.55 -8.90 -2.36
N ALA A 249 6.77 -9.82 -3.31
CA ALA A 249 6.05 -11.08 -3.37
C ALA A 249 6.21 -11.94 -2.09
N LEU A 250 7.36 -11.85 -1.40
CA LEU A 250 7.61 -12.59 -0.15
C LEU A 250 6.81 -12.04 1.04
N TYR A 251 6.44 -10.76 1.01
CA TYR A 251 5.71 -10.09 2.07
C TYR A 251 4.20 -10.04 1.85
N LEU A 252 3.74 -10.13 0.59
CA LEU A 252 2.33 -10.06 0.20
C LEU A 252 1.72 -11.45 -0.14
N ALA A 253 2.52 -12.52 -0.05
CA ALA A 253 2.09 -13.90 -0.29
C ALA A 253 1.08 -14.42 0.75
#